data_675654b7bc5782dda26208ac536516e4
#
_entry.id   675654b7bc5782dda26208ac536516e4
#
_cell.length_a   1.000
_cell.length_b   1.000
_cell.length_c   1.000
_cell.angle_alpha   90.00
_cell.angle_beta   90.00
_cell.angle_gamma   90.00
#
_symmetry.space_group_name_H-M   'P 1'
#
loop_
_entity.id
_entity.type
_entity.pdbx_description
1 polymer ?
#
loop_
_entity_poly.entity_id
_entity_poly.type
_entity_poly.pdbx_seq_one_letter_code
_entity_poly.pdbx_strand_id
1 'polypeptide(L)'
;MGAEKTFQFTESQEEFLTKVKDDYGYFDAAVVFAPSDMVTDTAIKSVKKGGTVIIATVGKIPNFLAFEEKTVRGTLIGSMKDMEKVIEIAQKNNFKVVTESFPLEQANEVLERLKNSDIEARAVLIP
;
A
#
# COMPACT_ATOMS: atom_id res chain seq x y z
N MET A 1 7.15 -12.31 -3.94
CA MET A 1 5.95 -11.50 -4.19
C MET A 1 5.89 -10.87 -5.59
N GLY A 2 6.82 -11.07 -6.49
CA GLY A 2 6.73 -10.65 -7.91
C GLY A 2 6.99 -9.16 -8.19
N ALA A 3 7.40 -8.38 -7.21
CA ALA A 3 7.86 -7.02 -7.47
C ALA A 3 9.24 -7.05 -8.14
N GLU A 4 9.41 -6.31 -9.23
CA GLU A 4 10.71 -6.20 -9.92
C GLU A 4 11.75 -5.49 -9.06
N LYS A 5 11.33 -4.47 -8.30
CA LYS A 5 12.17 -3.72 -7.38
C LYS A 5 11.40 -3.29 -6.14
N THR A 6 12.10 -3.25 -5.03
CA THR A 6 11.59 -2.71 -3.77
C THR A 6 12.45 -1.54 -3.34
N PHE A 7 11.82 -0.52 -2.74
CA PHE A 7 12.48 0.65 -2.18
C PHE A 7 12.17 0.71 -0.69
N GLN A 8 13.16 0.87 0.14
CA GLN A 8 12.94 1.20 1.55
C GLN A 8 12.78 2.71 1.69
N PHE A 9 11.74 3.14 2.36
CA PHE A 9 11.46 4.54 2.63
C PHE A 9 12.25 5.01 3.88
N THR A 10 13.58 4.88 3.83
CA THR A 10 14.52 5.31 4.90
C THR A 10 15.23 6.61 4.54
N GLU A 11 15.13 7.02 3.29
CA GLU A 11 15.74 8.24 2.74
C GLU A 11 14.77 9.41 2.82
N SER A 12 15.24 10.62 2.58
CA SER A 12 14.34 11.78 2.45
C SER A 12 13.39 11.58 1.26
N GLN A 13 12.20 12.20 1.32
CA GLN A 13 11.25 12.16 0.21
C GLN A 13 11.88 12.60 -1.12
N GLU A 14 12.75 13.61 -1.08
CA GLU A 14 13.42 14.16 -2.26
C GLU A 14 14.41 13.17 -2.87
N GLU A 15 15.21 12.49 -2.06
CA GLU A 15 16.15 11.44 -2.52
C GLU A 15 15.40 10.28 -3.16
N PHE A 16 14.32 9.81 -2.52
CA PHE A 16 13.47 8.78 -3.09
C PHE A 16 12.89 9.20 -4.45
N LEU A 17 12.31 10.40 -4.56
CA LEU A 17 11.72 10.89 -5.82
C LEU A 17 12.77 11.10 -6.92
N THR A 18 13.96 11.56 -6.57
CA THR A 18 15.09 11.67 -7.51
C THR A 18 15.47 10.32 -8.05
N LYS A 19 15.63 9.32 -7.18
CA LYS A 19 15.97 7.95 -7.57
C LYS A 19 14.90 7.29 -8.44
N VAL A 20 13.61 7.48 -8.12
CA VAL A 20 12.51 7.01 -8.95
C VAL A 20 12.54 7.65 -10.33
N LYS A 21 12.77 8.97 -10.40
CA LYS A 21 12.85 9.71 -11.65
C LYS A 21 14.02 9.23 -12.52
N ASP A 22 15.19 9.04 -11.93
CA ASP A 22 16.40 8.65 -12.65
C ASP A 22 16.34 7.20 -13.14
N ASP A 23 15.81 6.29 -12.32
CA ASP A 23 15.72 4.86 -12.65
C ASP A 23 14.54 4.54 -13.60
N TYR A 24 13.41 5.24 -13.47
CA TYR A 24 12.13 4.88 -14.14
C TYR A 24 11.43 6.04 -14.86
N GLY A 25 11.88 7.26 -14.72
CA GLY A 25 11.28 8.47 -15.34
C GLY A 25 10.00 8.97 -14.68
N TYR A 26 9.32 8.25 -13.88
CA TYR A 26 8.05 8.35 -13.17
C TYR A 26 7.14 7.16 -13.49
N PHE A 27 6.26 6.82 -12.55
CA PHE A 27 5.31 5.71 -12.71
C PHE A 27 4.04 6.14 -13.47
N ASP A 28 3.41 5.19 -14.14
CA ASP A 28 2.09 5.39 -14.75
C ASP A 28 1.00 5.51 -13.70
N ALA A 29 1.12 4.73 -12.62
CA ALA A 29 0.17 4.71 -11.53
C ALA A 29 0.83 4.33 -10.20
N ALA A 30 0.18 4.71 -9.10
CA ALA A 30 0.54 4.29 -7.75
C ALA A 30 -0.68 3.87 -6.96
N VAL A 31 -0.51 2.90 -6.05
CA VAL A 31 -1.56 2.48 -5.10
C VAL A 31 -1.01 2.63 -3.68
N VAL A 32 -1.73 3.37 -2.85
CA VAL A 32 -1.33 3.70 -1.47
C VAL A 32 -2.17 2.87 -0.50
N PHE A 33 -1.49 2.04 0.30
CA PHE A 33 -2.08 1.27 1.39
C PHE A 33 -1.63 1.73 2.79
N ALA A 34 -0.58 2.56 2.86
CA ALA A 34 -0.07 3.07 4.13
C ALA A 34 -0.86 4.31 4.59
N PRO A 35 -1.35 4.36 5.84
CA PRO A 35 -2.12 5.49 6.37
C PRO A 35 -1.19 6.66 6.77
N SER A 36 -0.54 7.28 5.79
CA SER A 36 0.41 8.38 5.98
C SER A 36 0.23 9.45 4.89
N ASP A 37 0.07 10.70 5.33
CA ASP A 37 -0.03 11.85 4.42
C ASP A 37 1.25 12.02 3.60
N MET A 38 2.42 11.74 4.20
CA MET A 38 3.71 11.80 3.51
C MET A 38 3.82 10.73 2.41
N VAL A 39 3.36 9.50 2.67
CA VAL A 39 3.35 8.43 1.66
C VAL A 39 2.39 8.78 0.52
N THR A 40 1.24 9.35 0.84
CA THR A 40 0.27 9.83 -0.16
C THR A 40 0.86 10.93 -1.04
N ASP A 41 1.51 11.94 -0.45
CA ASP A 41 2.20 13.01 -1.17
C ASP A 41 3.32 12.46 -2.07
N THR A 42 4.12 11.54 -1.54
CA THR A 42 5.18 10.88 -2.30
C THR A 42 4.64 10.10 -3.49
N ALA A 43 3.55 9.35 -3.31
CA ALA A 43 2.90 8.60 -4.39
C ALA A 43 2.39 9.54 -5.49
N ILE A 44 1.77 10.67 -5.13
CA ILE A 44 1.30 11.67 -6.09
C ILE A 44 2.47 12.27 -6.88
N LYS A 45 3.59 12.58 -6.20
CA LYS A 45 4.79 13.14 -6.84
C LYS A 45 5.55 12.13 -7.71
N SER A 46 5.47 10.84 -7.40
CA SER A 46 6.15 9.78 -8.14
C SER A 46 5.47 9.37 -9.45
N VAL A 47 4.22 9.80 -9.65
CA VAL A 47 3.45 9.49 -10.86
C VAL A 47 3.62 10.58 -11.90
N LYS A 48 3.75 10.20 -13.18
CA LYS A 48 3.89 11.12 -14.31
C LYS A 48 2.66 12.02 -14.49
N LYS A 49 2.80 13.09 -15.25
CA LYS A 49 1.68 13.93 -15.71
C LYS A 49 0.61 13.05 -16.40
N GLY A 50 -0.66 13.26 -16.06
CA GLY A 50 -1.79 12.45 -16.56
C GLY A 50 -1.91 11.06 -15.91
N GLY A 51 -1.04 10.70 -14.97
CA GLY A 51 -1.07 9.40 -14.31
C GLY A 51 -2.14 9.30 -13.21
N THR A 52 -2.27 8.10 -12.62
CA THR A 52 -3.34 7.78 -11.67
C THR A 52 -2.79 7.35 -10.32
N VAL A 53 -3.35 7.88 -9.23
CA VAL A 53 -3.07 7.46 -7.86
C VAL A 53 -4.35 6.93 -7.21
N ILE A 54 -4.28 5.70 -6.69
CA ILE A 54 -5.37 5.09 -5.91
C ILE A 54 -5.00 5.13 -4.43
N ILE A 55 -5.86 5.73 -3.61
CA ILE A 55 -5.70 5.78 -2.16
C ILE A 55 -6.66 4.76 -1.55
N ALA A 56 -6.12 3.65 -1.02
CA ALA A 56 -6.86 2.55 -0.39
C ALA A 56 -6.74 2.58 1.14
N THR A 57 -6.63 3.76 1.72
CA THR A 57 -6.44 3.98 3.15
C THR A 57 -6.97 5.35 3.57
N VAL A 58 -6.89 5.65 4.87
CA VAL A 58 -7.17 6.99 5.40
C VAL A 58 -5.93 7.87 5.21
N GLY A 59 -6.11 9.05 4.61
CA GLY A 59 -5.04 10.01 4.39
C GLY A 59 -5.57 11.31 3.80
N LYS A 60 -4.75 12.35 3.83
CA LYS A 60 -5.03 13.64 3.20
C LYS A 60 -4.23 13.78 1.91
N ILE A 61 -4.72 14.60 1.00
CA ILE A 61 -4.00 15.00 -0.21
C ILE A 61 -3.40 16.39 0.07
N PRO A 62 -2.11 16.47 0.48
CA PRO A 62 -1.57 17.73 0.96
C PRO A 62 -1.32 18.75 -0.15
N ASN A 63 -0.75 18.33 -1.29
CA ASN A 63 -0.30 19.23 -2.34
C ASN A 63 -0.69 18.70 -3.72
N PHE A 64 -1.94 18.92 -4.12
CA PHE A 64 -2.42 18.50 -5.43
C PHE A 64 -2.33 19.65 -6.44
N LEU A 65 -1.49 19.45 -7.47
CA LEU A 65 -1.29 20.43 -8.53
C LEU A 65 -2.18 20.11 -9.73
N ALA A 66 -3.26 20.85 -9.90
CA ALA A 66 -4.28 20.60 -10.93
C ALA A 66 -3.71 20.63 -12.37
N PHE A 67 -2.67 21.42 -12.64
CA PHE A 67 -2.06 21.51 -13.97
C PHE A 67 -1.25 20.25 -14.36
N GLU A 68 -1.00 19.34 -13.44
CA GLU A 68 -0.36 18.05 -13.74
C GLU A 68 -1.34 17.02 -14.31
N GLU A 69 -2.64 17.35 -14.35
CA GLU A 69 -3.70 16.50 -14.94
C GLU A 69 -3.76 15.08 -14.34
N LYS A 70 -3.21 14.88 -13.15
CA LYS A 70 -3.22 13.59 -12.45
C LYS A 70 -4.63 13.26 -11.95
N THR A 71 -4.96 11.98 -11.94
CA THR A 71 -6.20 11.48 -11.31
C THR A 71 -5.87 10.91 -9.94
N VAL A 72 -6.55 11.40 -8.89
CA VAL A 72 -6.49 10.79 -7.55
C VAL A 72 -7.86 10.24 -7.22
N ARG A 73 -7.92 8.95 -6.87
CA ARG A 73 -9.17 8.25 -6.56
C ARG A 73 -9.05 7.50 -5.25
N GLY A 74 -10.02 7.70 -4.36
CA GLY A 74 -10.17 6.90 -3.16
C GLY A 74 -10.85 5.55 -3.47
N THR A 75 -10.44 4.51 -2.76
CA THR A 75 -11.15 3.24 -2.66
C THR A 75 -11.01 2.70 -1.24
N LEU A 76 -12.00 1.99 -0.74
CA LEU A 76 -11.95 1.45 0.61
C LEU A 76 -12.09 -0.07 0.61
N ILE A 77 -13.20 -0.57 0.10
CA ILE A 77 -13.53 -1.99 0.04
C ILE A 77 -14.11 -2.35 -1.33
N GLY A 78 -14.08 -3.62 -1.66
CA GLY A 78 -14.69 -4.14 -2.89
C GLY A 78 -16.14 -4.61 -2.69
N SER A 79 -16.81 -4.88 -3.79
CA SER A 79 -18.10 -5.54 -3.83
C SER A 79 -17.97 -7.07 -3.65
N MET A 80 -19.10 -7.78 -3.50
CA MET A 80 -19.11 -9.26 -3.52
C MET A 80 -18.52 -9.81 -4.81
N LYS A 81 -18.76 -9.18 -5.95
CA LYS A 81 -18.17 -9.57 -7.24
C LYS A 81 -16.65 -9.40 -7.27
N ASP A 82 -16.13 -8.39 -6.58
CA ASP A 82 -14.68 -8.20 -6.45
C ASP A 82 -14.07 -9.28 -5.56
N MET A 83 -14.77 -9.70 -4.50
CA MET A 83 -14.34 -10.82 -3.66
C MET A 83 -14.29 -12.14 -4.45
N GLU A 84 -15.31 -12.44 -5.25
CA GLU A 84 -15.33 -13.62 -6.12
C GLU A 84 -14.11 -13.64 -7.05
N LYS A 85 -13.80 -12.51 -7.69
CA LYS A 85 -12.62 -12.37 -8.55
C LYS A 85 -11.30 -12.53 -7.79
N VAL A 86 -11.20 -11.98 -6.57
CA VAL A 86 -10.00 -12.15 -5.73
C VAL A 86 -9.78 -13.62 -5.39
N ILE A 87 -10.84 -14.36 -5.06
CA ILE A 87 -10.77 -15.80 -4.78
C ILE A 87 -10.32 -16.56 -6.04
N GLU A 88 -10.89 -16.27 -7.21
CA GLU A 88 -10.47 -16.88 -8.47
C GLU A 88 -8.99 -16.63 -8.78
N ILE A 89 -8.52 -15.40 -8.61
CA ILE A 89 -7.12 -15.01 -8.83
C ILE A 89 -6.21 -15.73 -7.83
N ALA A 90 -6.61 -15.81 -6.56
CA ALA A 90 -5.84 -16.49 -5.53
C ALA A 90 -5.69 -17.98 -5.81
N GLN A 91 -6.76 -18.65 -6.25
CA GLN A 91 -6.75 -20.04 -6.64
C GLN A 91 -5.85 -20.32 -7.86
N LYS A 92 -5.96 -19.48 -8.91
CA LYS A 92 -5.15 -19.62 -10.13
C LYS A 92 -3.66 -19.40 -9.90
N ASN A 93 -3.29 -18.50 -8.99
CA ASN A 93 -1.90 -18.13 -8.77
C ASN A 93 -1.29 -18.71 -7.49
N ASN A 94 -2.03 -19.57 -6.79
CA ASN A 94 -1.59 -20.22 -5.55
C ASN A 94 -1.00 -19.23 -4.53
N PHE A 95 -1.72 -18.13 -4.26
CA PHE A 95 -1.27 -17.13 -3.29
C PHE A 95 -1.19 -17.73 -1.90
N LYS A 96 -0.01 -17.64 -1.30
CA LYS A 96 0.18 -18.01 0.10
C LYS A 96 0.00 -16.77 0.96
N VAL A 97 -1.00 -16.81 1.82
CA VAL A 97 -1.15 -15.82 2.90
C VAL A 97 -0.32 -16.30 4.08
N VAL A 98 0.70 -15.53 4.45
CA VAL A 98 1.51 -15.83 5.64
C VAL A 98 0.72 -15.40 6.87
N THR A 99 0.54 -16.30 7.82
CA THR A 99 -0.19 -16.06 9.06
C THR A 99 0.65 -16.51 10.26
N GLU A 100 0.56 -15.77 11.37
CA GLU A 100 1.04 -16.15 12.69
C GLU A 100 -0.19 -16.37 13.58
N SER A 101 -0.27 -17.53 14.22
CA SER A 101 -1.40 -17.90 15.08
C SER A 101 -1.06 -17.69 16.55
N PHE A 102 -1.97 -17.11 17.31
CA PHE A 102 -1.83 -16.80 18.73
C PHE A 102 -3.07 -17.27 19.50
N PRO A 103 -2.94 -17.71 20.76
CA PRO A 103 -4.09 -17.93 21.61
C PRO A 103 -4.91 -16.64 21.81
N LEU A 104 -6.23 -16.75 21.94
CA LEU A 104 -7.11 -15.60 22.14
C LEU A 104 -6.75 -14.76 23.36
N GLU A 105 -6.24 -15.41 24.41
CA GLU A 105 -5.79 -14.77 25.65
C GLU A 105 -4.66 -13.75 25.42
N GLN A 106 -3.88 -13.92 24.36
CA GLN A 106 -2.79 -13.01 23.97
C GLN A 106 -3.24 -11.83 23.12
N ALA A 107 -4.53 -11.63 22.93
CA ALA A 107 -5.07 -10.61 22.03
C ALA A 107 -4.47 -9.21 22.28
N ASN A 108 -4.36 -8.79 23.54
CA ASN A 108 -3.82 -7.47 23.89
C ASN A 108 -2.33 -7.34 23.56
N GLU A 109 -1.54 -8.38 23.81
CA GLU A 109 -0.12 -8.43 23.47
C GLU A 109 0.08 -8.36 21.94
N VAL A 110 -0.70 -9.16 21.20
CA VAL A 110 -0.66 -9.19 19.74
C VAL A 110 -1.04 -7.84 19.14
N LEU A 111 -2.02 -7.13 19.70
CA LEU A 111 -2.40 -5.79 19.28
C LEU A 111 -1.27 -4.77 19.51
N GLU A 112 -0.57 -4.84 20.63
CA GLU A 112 0.60 -3.97 20.87
C GLU A 112 1.75 -4.28 19.90
N ARG A 113 2.04 -5.55 19.64
CA ARG A 113 3.03 -5.96 18.64
C ARG A 113 2.65 -5.47 17.23
N LEU A 114 1.37 -5.58 16.85
CA LEU A 114 0.88 -5.09 15.57
C LEU A 114 1.05 -3.56 15.46
N LYS A 115 0.74 -2.83 16.52
CA LYS A 115 0.91 -1.36 16.59
C LYS A 115 2.37 -0.94 16.44
N ASN A 116 3.30 -1.74 16.97
CA ASN A 116 4.74 -1.49 16.89
C ASN A 116 5.37 -2.03 15.59
N SER A 117 4.57 -2.59 14.67
CA SER A 117 5.04 -3.24 13.44
C SER A 117 5.95 -4.45 13.66
N ASP A 118 5.78 -5.16 14.79
CA ASP A 118 6.54 -6.36 15.17
C ASP A 118 5.91 -7.66 14.63
N ILE A 119 4.91 -7.55 13.75
CA ILE A 119 4.26 -8.67 13.08
C ILE A 119 4.42 -8.50 11.57
N GLU A 120 5.14 -9.40 10.93
CA GLU A 120 5.43 -9.34 9.50
C GLU A 120 4.27 -9.80 8.60
N ALA A 121 3.29 -10.48 9.18
CA ALA A 121 2.24 -11.18 8.45
C ALA A 121 0.83 -10.81 8.97
N ARG A 122 -0.09 -11.75 8.91
CA ARG A 122 -1.43 -11.64 9.50
C ARG A 122 -1.45 -12.35 10.85
N ALA A 123 -1.72 -11.63 11.94
CA ALA A 123 -2.00 -12.25 13.22
C ALA A 123 -3.41 -12.87 13.22
N VAL A 124 -3.51 -14.13 13.58
CA VAL A 124 -4.77 -14.86 13.73
C VAL A 124 -4.91 -15.29 15.19
N LEU A 125 -5.96 -14.81 15.84
CA LEU A 125 -6.30 -15.23 17.20
C LEU A 125 -7.17 -16.49 17.13
N ILE A 126 -6.75 -17.52 17.85
CA ILE A 126 -7.45 -18.80 17.90
C ILE A 126 -8.07 -18.94 19.28
N PRO A 127 -9.39 -19.24 19.38
CA PRO A 127 -10.08 -19.51 20.65
C PRO A 127 -9.55 -20.73 21.36
#